data_805eeedd5a0280303086ff3f20daef26
#
_entry.id   805eeedd5a0280303086ff3f20daef26
#
_cell.length_a   1.000
_cell.length_b   1.000
_cell.length_c   1.000
_cell.angle_alpha   90.00
_cell.angle_beta   90.00
_cell.angle_gamma   90.00
#
_symmetry.space_group_name_H-M   'P 1'
#
loop_
_entity.id
_entity.type
_entity.pdbx_description
1 polymer ?
#
loop_
_entity_poly.entity_id
_entity_poly.type
_entity_poly.pdbx_seq_one_letter_code
_entity_poly.pdbx_strand_id
1 'polypeptide(L)'
;VFDSISAKDKQTQGIELKVLSKIFEENKLAQKMYNVQMGKLKIDYAANTLSAAKVELIYQAANAKNKETVKNTMSQILSEVTSSQNSFYTVAKNKTQADAIEYVIGNQDSRTNLAKAVVSLKKNQTSALIEEKDGFYIAHCIQTNSAALQQQYRNQLVSEKQTESFQKTYKTWSDKFDVKVSKALLAAN
;
A
#
# COMPACT_ATOMS: atom_id res chain seq x y z
N VAL A 1 -20.04 -14.08 -20.87
CA VAL A 1 -19.42 -12.76 -21.01
C VAL A 1 -19.13 -12.42 -22.48
N PHE A 2 -18.39 -13.27 -23.25
CA PHE A 2 -18.09 -12.96 -24.65
C PHE A 2 -19.35 -12.81 -25.52
N ASP A 3 -20.36 -13.68 -25.30
CA ASP A 3 -21.60 -13.68 -26.07
C ASP A 3 -22.51 -12.48 -25.75
N SER A 4 -22.33 -11.83 -24.60
CA SER A 4 -23.04 -10.62 -24.22
C SER A 4 -22.46 -9.33 -24.83
N ILE A 5 -21.28 -9.38 -25.47
CA ILE A 5 -20.69 -8.24 -26.14
C ILE A 5 -21.27 -8.11 -27.56
N SER A 6 -21.69 -6.91 -27.95
CA SER A 6 -22.28 -6.67 -29.27
C SER A 6 -21.29 -7.01 -30.41
N ALA A 7 -21.80 -7.43 -31.56
CA ALA A 7 -20.97 -7.70 -32.74
C ALA A 7 -20.19 -6.45 -33.19
N LYS A 8 -20.79 -5.25 -33.05
CA LYS A 8 -20.18 -3.98 -33.35
C LYS A 8 -18.99 -3.69 -32.43
N ASP A 9 -19.14 -3.91 -31.12
CA ASP A 9 -18.06 -3.66 -30.15
C ASP A 9 -16.92 -4.66 -30.34
N LYS A 10 -17.23 -5.94 -30.61
CA LYS A 10 -16.23 -6.96 -30.94
C LYS A 10 -15.37 -6.53 -32.14
N GLN A 11 -16.01 -6.04 -33.20
CA GLN A 11 -15.31 -5.60 -34.41
C GLN A 11 -14.53 -4.31 -34.20
N THR A 12 -15.12 -3.31 -33.54
CA THR A 12 -14.49 -1.98 -33.33
C THR A 12 -13.29 -2.07 -32.39
N GLN A 13 -13.34 -2.95 -31.38
CA GLN A 13 -12.28 -3.11 -30.38
C GLN A 13 -11.35 -4.29 -30.68
N GLY A 14 -11.52 -4.99 -31.81
CA GLY A 14 -10.72 -6.15 -32.17
C GLY A 14 -10.86 -7.32 -31.18
N ILE A 15 -12.04 -7.47 -30.54
CA ILE A 15 -12.28 -8.50 -29.55
C ILE A 15 -12.57 -9.84 -30.24
N GLU A 16 -11.56 -10.70 -30.31
CA GLU A 16 -11.68 -12.05 -30.83
C GLU A 16 -11.72 -13.11 -29.73
N LEU A 17 -12.62 -14.11 -29.84
CA LEU A 17 -12.73 -15.19 -28.86
C LEU A 17 -11.38 -15.91 -28.65
N LYS A 18 -10.62 -16.14 -29.73
CA LYS A 18 -9.31 -16.79 -29.68
C LYS A 18 -8.30 -15.98 -28.84
N VAL A 19 -8.30 -14.64 -28.99
CA VAL A 19 -7.43 -13.74 -28.24
C VAL A 19 -7.82 -13.75 -26.78
N LEU A 20 -9.13 -13.64 -26.47
CA LEU A 20 -9.63 -13.70 -25.09
C LEU A 20 -9.33 -15.04 -24.42
N SER A 21 -9.52 -16.16 -25.14
CA SER A 21 -9.18 -17.49 -24.61
C SER A 21 -7.71 -17.58 -24.26
N LYS A 22 -6.83 -17.10 -25.14
CA LYS A 22 -5.39 -17.09 -24.89
C LYS A 22 -5.01 -16.23 -23.67
N ILE A 23 -5.55 -15.02 -23.58
CA ILE A 23 -5.35 -14.14 -22.40
C ILE A 23 -5.81 -14.83 -21.11
N PHE A 24 -6.96 -15.51 -21.17
CA PHE A 24 -7.49 -16.22 -20.01
C PHE A 24 -6.62 -17.42 -19.60
N GLU A 25 -6.11 -18.19 -20.55
CA GLU A 25 -5.18 -19.29 -20.31
C GLU A 25 -3.86 -18.78 -19.72
N GLU A 26 -3.30 -17.70 -20.28
CA GLU A 26 -2.09 -17.05 -19.79
C GLU A 26 -2.26 -16.53 -18.36
N ASN A 27 -3.40 -15.87 -18.06
CA ASN A 27 -3.73 -15.42 -16.72
C ASN A 27 -3.88 -16.58 -15.71
N LYS A 28 -4.53 -17.69 -16.12
CA LYS A 28 -4.62 -18.89 -15.28
C LYS A 28 -3.26 -19.50 -15.00
N LEU A 29 -2.40 -19.55 -16.01
CA LEU A 29 -1.04 -20.05 -15.87
C LEU A 29 -0.22 -19.16 -14.92
N ALA A 30 -0.29 -17.85 -15.10
CA ALA A 30 0.37 -16.87 -14.23
C ALA A 30 -0.10 -17.00 -12.77
N GLN A 31 -1.42 -17.14 -12.57
CA GLN A 31 -1.99 -17.35 -11.23
C GLN A 31 -1.51 -18.67 -10.60
N LYS A 32 -1.45 -19.74 -11.38
CA LYS A 32 -0.93 -21.03 -10.92
C LYS A 32 0.55 -20.95 -10.55
N MET A 33 1.35 -20.29 -11.38
CA MET A 33 2.77 -20.04 -11.10
C MET A 33 2.96 -19.21 -9.83
N TYR A 34 2.18 -18.14 -9.67
CA TYR A 34 2.17 -17.33 -8.45
C TYR A 34 1.87 -18.20 -7.22
N ASN A 35 0.78 -18.96 -7.25
CA ASN A 35 0.37 -19.80 -6.12
C ASN A 35 1.43 -20.86 -5.76
N VAL A 36 2.06 -21.48 -6.76
CA VAL A 36 3.15 -22.45 -6.54
C VAL A 36 4.37 -21.79 -5.90
N GLN A 37 4.75 -20.58 -6.33
CA GLN A 37 5.87 -19.86 -5.73
C GLN A 37 5.55 -19.38 -4.32
N MET A 38 4.35 -18.84 -4.11
CA MET A 38 3.92 -18.38 -2.79
C MET A 38 3.77 -19.53 -1.79
N GLY A 39 3.32 -20.71 -2.26
CA GLY A 39 3.26 -21.91 -1.41
C GLY A 39 4.62 -22.44 -0.92
N LYS A 40 5.73 -22.05 -1.57
CA LYS A 40 7.09 -22.36 -1.12
C LYS A 40 7.61 -21.41 -0.03
N LEU A 41 6.98 -20.26 0.15
CA LEU A 41 7.40 -19.28 1.13
C LEU A 41 6.92 -19.68 2.52
N LYS A 42 7.87 -19.92 3.40
CA LYS A 42 7.59 -20.05 4.84
C LYS A 42 7.63 -18.66 5.46
N ILE A 43 6.48 -17.99 5.51
CA ILE A 43 6.35 -16.69 6.17
C ILE A 43 5.64 -16.94 7.50
N ASP A 44 6.40 -16.83 8.58
CA ASP A 44 5.85 -16.98 9.92
C ASP A 44 6.11 -15.70 10.73
N TYR A 45 5.01 -15.06 11.13
CA TYR A 45 5.02 -14.01 12.13
C TYR A 45 4.29 -14.57 13.36
N ALA A 46 5.02 -14.82 14.42
CA ALA A 46 4.41 -15.26 15.69
C ALA A 46 3.40 -14.21 16.17
N ALA A 47 2.15 -14.60 16.31
CA ALA A 47 1.05 -13.68 16.62
C ALA A 47 1.28 -12.88 17.91
N ASN A 48 1.93 -13.48 18.89
CA ASN A 48 2.25 -12.86 20.18
C ASN A 48 3.37 -11.80 20.13
N THR A 49 4.10 -11.69 19.00
CA THR A 49 5.15 -10.68 18.81
C THR A 49 4.65 -9.48 18.01
N LEU A 50 3.46 -9.56 17.41
CA LEU A 50 2.88 -8.48 16.63
C LEU A 50 2.08 -7.54 17.53
N SER A 51 2.31 -6.25 17.34
CA SER A 51 1.50 -5.18 17.91
C SER A 51 1.16 -4.20 16.81
N ALA A 52 -0.11 -3.82 16.71
CA ALA A 52 -0.59 -2.91 15.68
C ALA A 52 -1.72 -2.02 16.21
N ALA A 53 -1.85 -0.83 15.63
CA ALA A 53 -2.99 0.03 15.87
C ALA A 53 -3.60 0.47 14.53
N LYS A 54 -4.90 0.76 14.53
CA LYS A 54 -5.57 1.44 13.44
C LYS A 54 -5.52 2.93 13.71
N VAL A 55 -5.01 3.67 12.74
CA VAL A 55 -4.80 5.12 12.83
C VAL A 55 -5.33 5.86 11.62
N GLU A 56 -5.72 7.11 11.83
CA GLU A 56 -5.78 8.12 10.77
C GLU A 56 -4.40 8.77 10.66
N LEU A 57 -3.96 9.06 9.44
CA LEU A 57 -2.60 9.51 9.15
C LEU A 57 -2.59 10.76 8.29
N ILE A 58 -1.80 11.75 8.71
CA ILE A 58 -1.40 12.88 7.87
C ILE A 58 0.06 12.71 7.54
N TYR A 59 0.39 12.76 6.26
CA TYR A 59 1.73 12.63 5.72
C TYR A 59 2.05 13.77 4.77
N GLN A 60 3.27 14.28 4.85
CA GLN A 60 3.83 15.23 3.89
C GLN A 60 5.25 14.79 3.53
N ALA A 61 5.49 14.60 2.23
CA ALA A 61 6.79 14.23 1.71
C ALA A 61 7.83 15.35 1.93
N ALA A 62 9.01 14.96 2.37
CA ALA A 62 10.11 15.90 2.54
C ALA A 62 11.42 15.35 1.98
N ASN A 63 12.26 16.25 1.52
CA ASN A 63 13.62 15.98 1.08
C ASN A 63 14.56 17.04 1.65
N ALA A 64 15.86 16.93 1.40
CA ALA A 64 16.85 17.85 1.97
C ALA A 64 16.61 19.33 1.64
N LYS A 65 15.94 19.65 0.52
CA LYS A 65 15.69 21.05 0.09
C LYS A 65 14.48 21.70 0.74
N ASN A 66 13.46 20.91 1.13
CA ASN A 66 12.19 21.43 1.67
C ASN A 66 11.89 20.98 3.10
N LYS A 67 12.80 20.28 3.75
CA LYS A 67 12.59 19.65 5.06
C LYS A 67 12.06 20.62 6.12
N GLU A 68 12.71 21.78 6.31
CA GLU A 68 12.30 22.76 7.31
C GLU A 68 10.94 23.39 6.98
N THR A 69 10.67 23.68 5.71
CA THR A 69 9.37 24.21 5.30
C THR A 69 8.25 23.19 5.57
N VAL A 70 8.46 21.93 5.22
CA VAL A 70 7.47 20.86 5.46
C VAL A 70 7.30 20.64 6.96
N LYS A 71 8.37 20.61 7.75
CA LYS A 71 8.31 20.49 9.21
C LYS A 71 7.46 21.61 9.84
N ASN A 72 7.67 22.86 9.42
CA ASN A 72 6.89 23.99 9.91
C ASN A 72 5.41 23.88 9.53
N THR A 73 5.11 23.48 8.29
CA THR A 73 3.75 23.21 7.83
C THR A 73 3.09 22.10 8.66
N MET A 74 3.79 20.99 8.88
CA MET A 74 3.28 19.88 9.68
C MET A 74 3.09 20.24 11.15
N SER A 75 3.93 21.13 11.70
CA SER A 75 3.75 21.66 13.06
C SER A 75 2.48 22.52 13.18
N GLN A 76 2.16 23.31 12.16
CA GLN A 76 0.89 24.06 12.08
C GLN A 76 -0.31 23.11 11.98
N ILE A 77 -0.22 22.07 11.14
CA ILE A 77 -1.25 21.04 11.01
C ILE A 77 -1.45 20.31 12.36
N LEU A 78 -0.37 19.97 13.06
CA LEU A 78 -0.46 19.36 14.39
C LEU A 78 -1.19 20.27 15.38
N SER A 79 -0.87 21.57 15.39
CA SER A 79 -1.59 22.53 16.21
C SER A 79 -3.07 22.63 15.83
N GLU A 80 -3.39 22.59 14.53
CA GLU A 80 -4.76 22.59 14.05
C GLU A 80 -5.54 21.39 14.57
N VAL A 81 -5.03 20.16 14.39
CA VAL A 81 -5.73 18.92 14.80
C VAL A 81 -5.83 18.74 16.32
N THR A 82 -4.99 19.43 17.10
CA THR A 82 -5.01 19.36 18.57
C THR A 82 -5.85 20.46 19.21
N SER A 83 -6.07 21.58 18.54
CA SER A 83 -6.76 22.75 19.08
C SER A 83 -8.13 23.02 18.44
N SER A 84 -8.42 22.47 17.26
CA SER A 84 -9.64 22.76 16.51
C SER A 84 -10.80 21.87 16.89
N GLN A 85 -12.03 22.35 16.60
CA GLN A 85 -13.25 21.53 16.68
C GLN A 85 -13.40 20.57 15.48
N ASN A 86 -12.51 20.66 14.48
CA ASN A 86 -12.50 19.79 13.32
C ASN A 86 -11.98 18.41 13.72
N SER A 87 -12.62 17.36 13.19
CA SER A 87 -12.11 16.00 13.39
C SER A 87 -10.76 15.85 12.69
N PHE A 88 -9.90 15.01 13.23
CA PHE A 88 -8.62 14.66 12.61
C PHE A 88 -8.81 14.20 11.16
N TYR A 89 -9.84 13.38 10.90
CA TYR A 89 -10.19 12.90 9.56
C TYR A 89 -10.43 14.05 8.57
N THR A 90 -11.16 15.08 8.98
CA THR A 90 -11.45 16.24 8.11
C THR A 90 -10.19 16.99 7.72
N VAL A 91 -9.28 17.21 8.67
CA VAL A 91 -8.00 17.86 8.40
C VAL A 91 -7.12 16.95 7.52
N ALA A 92 -7.06 15.64 7.83
CA ALA A 92 -6.31 14.66 7.05
C ALA A 92 -6.77 14.62 5.59
N LYS A 93 -8.08 14.60 5.34
CA LYS A 93 -8.64 14.59 3.98
C LYS A 93 -8.15 15.75 3.11
N ASN A 94 -7.90 16.90 3.70
CA ASN A 94 -7.50 18.11 2.98
C ASN A 94 -5.98 18.34 2.95
N LYS A 95 -5.23 17.72 3.84
CA LYS A 95 -3.82 18.04 4.07
C LYS A 95 -2.85 16.88 3.83
N THR A 96 -3.33 15.62 3.83
CA THR A 96 -2.40 14.48 3.63
C THR A 96 -2.00 14.30 2.18
N GLN A 97 -0.77 13.87 1.96
CA GLN A 97 -0.25 13.35 0.68
C GLN A 97 -0.23 11.82 0.65
N ALA A 98 -0.70 11.16 1.70
CA ALA A 98 -0.84 9.72 1.72
C ALA A 98 -1.99 9.26 0.81
N ASP A 99 -1.87 8.05 0.24
CA ASP A 99 -2.86 7.47 -0.66
C ASP A 99 -4.20 7.14 0.03
N ALA A 100 -4.18 6.99 1.34
CA ALA A 100 -5.36 6.78 2.19
C ALA A 100 -5.24 7.59 3.47
N ILE A 101 -6.32 7.66 4.23
CA ILE A 101 -6.32 8.30 5.55
C ILE A 101 -6.16 7.27 6.66
N GLU A 102 -6.84 6.12 6.53
CA GLU A 102 -6.82 5.07 7.55
C GLU A 102 -5.79 3.99 7.21
N TYR A 103 -4.98 3.64 8.20
CA TYR A 103 -3.94 2.61 8.10
C TYR A 103 -3.96 1.69 9.31
N VAL A 104 -3.55 0.43 9.12
CA VAL A 104 -3.09 -0.44 10.19
C VAL A 104 -1.58 -0.43 10.18
N ILE A 105 -0.97 0.09 11.23
CA ILE A 105 0.47 0.23 11.38
C ILE A 105 0.89 -0.52 12.63
N GLY A 106 1.97 -1.27 12.53
CA GLY A 106 2.46 -2.06 13.65
C GLY A 106 3.98 -2.04 13.79
N ASN A 107 4.46 -2.81 14.76
CA ASN A 107 5.85 -2.83 15.21
C ASN A 107 6.86 -3.41 14.18
N GLN A 108 6.40 -3.95 13.06
CA GLN A 108 7.23 -4.43 11.96
C GLN A 108 7.23 -3.46 10.74
N ASP A 109 6.60 -2.29 10.85
CA ASP A 109 6.64 -1.28 9.80
C ASP A 109 8.07 -0.76 9.60
N SER A 110 8.48 -0.60 8.35
CA SER A 110 9.84 -0.15 7.98
C SER A 110 10.11 1.29 8.42
N ARG A 111 9.07 2.10 8.60
CA ARG A 111 9.13 3.45 9.17
C ARG A 111 9.20 3.34 10.69
N THR A 112 10.44 3.22 11.18
CA THR A 112 10.69 2.80 12.57
C THR A 112 10.18 3.79 13.62
N ASN A 113 10.27 5.10 13.37
CA ASN A 113 9.78 6.11 14.30
C ASN A 113 8.25 6.14 14.32
N LEU A 114 7.64 6.02 13.13
CA LEU A 114 6.19 5.92 12.99
C LEU A 114 5.65 4.67 13.70
N ALA A 115 6.27 3.51 13.46
CA ALA A 115 5.91 2.26 14.11
C ALA A 115 5.92 2.38 15.64
N LYS A 116 7.03 2.88 16.22
CA LYS A 116 7.18 3.07 17.67
C LYS A 116 6.13 4.04 18.22
N ALA A 117 5.90 5.16 17.55
CA ALA A 117 4.92 6.14 17.97
C ALA A 117 3.51 5.53 17.97
N VAL A 118 3.10 4.91 16.85
CA VAL A 118 1.74 4.38 16.66
C VAL A 118 1.40 3.27 17.66
N VAL A 119 2.31 2.32 17.91
CA VAL A 119 2.01 1.21 18.84
C VAL A 119 1.93 1.66 20.29
N SER A 120 2.45 2.84 20.63
CA SER A 120 2.40 3.43 21.98
C SER A 120 1.17 4.31 22.21
N LEU A 121 0.44 4.69 21.14
CA LEU A 121 -0.73 5.57 21.27
C LEU A 121 -1.90 4.87 21.98
N LYS A 122 -2.59 5.62 22.81
CA LYS A 122 -3.90 5.25 23.35
C LYS A 122 -5.00 5.61 22.34
N LYS A 123 -6.16 4.96 22.46
CA LYS A 123 -7.33 5.30 21.66
C LYS A 123 -7.66 6.80 21.79
N ASN A 124 -7.96 7.44 20.67
CA ASN A 124 -8.24 8.87 20.53
C ASN A 124 -7.03 9.78 20.85
N GLN A 125 -5.83 9.25 20.92
CA GLN A 125 -4.62 10.04 21.12
C GLN A 125 -3.99 10.36 19.76
N THR A 126 -3.53 11.62 19.62
CA THR A 126 -2.75 12.12 18.50
C THR A 126 -1.26 12.08 18.87
N SER A 127 -0.41 11.65 17.95
CA SER A 127 1.03 11.65 18.13
C SER A 127 1.62 13.06 18.15
N ALA A 128 2.85 13.18 18.63
CA ALA A 128 3.71 14.29 18.25
C ALA A 128 4.04 14.22 16.75
N LEU A 129 4.71 15.26 16.22
CA LEU A 129 5.26 15.24 14.88
C LEU A 129 6.34 14.14 14.77
N ILE A 130 6.18 13.24 13.80
CA ILE A 130 7.07 12.10 13.57
C ILE A 130 7.87 12.37 12.30
N GLU A 131 9.17 12.27 12.40
CA GLU A 131 10.08 12.40 11.26
C GLU A 131 10.55 11.02 10.81
N GLU A 132 10.47 10.78 9.49
CA GLU A 132 11.01 9.63 8.78
C GLU A 132 11.89 10.10 7.60
N LYS A 133 12.53 9.15 6.92
CA LYS A 133 13.41 9.46 5.79
C LYS A 133 12.69 10.10 4.61
N ASP A 134 11.43 9.77 4.41
CA ASP A 134 10.58 10.17 3.30
C ASP A 134 9.73 11.41 3.61
N GLY A 135 9.67 11.84 4.88
CA GLY A 135 8.89 13.00 5.27
C GLY A 135 8.45 13.03 6.73
N PHE A 136 7.34 13.70 6.95
CA PHE A 136 6.78 13.90 8.28
C PHE A 136 5.38 13.31 8.38
N TYR A 137 5.06 12.80 9.57
CA TYR A 137 3.81 12.12 9.87
C TYR A 137 3.17 12.66 11.16
N ILE A 138 1.84 12.66 11.19
CA ILE A 138 1.01 12.81 12.39
C ILE A 138 -0.01 11.68 12.36
N ALA A 139 -0.09 10.92 13.44
CA ALA A 139 -1.01 9.79 13.57
C ALA A 139 -2.04 10.03 14.67
N HIS A 140 -3.29 9.69 14.40
CA HIS A 140 -4.37 9.69 15.39
C HIS A 140 -4.90 8.26 15.56
N CYS A 141 -4.86 7.74 16.78
CA CYS A 141 -5.24 6.36 17.05
C CYS A 141 -6.75 6.20 17.19
N ILE A 142 -7.37 5.47 16.27
CA ILE A 142 -8.80 5.10 16.32
C ILE A 142 -9.03 3.79 17.07
N GLN A 143 -8.10 2.84 16.95
CA GLN A 143 -8.19 1.55 17.65
C GLN A 143 -6.80 1.08 18.05
N THR A 144 -6.66 0.75 19.33
CA THR A 144 -5.44 0.17 19.88
C THR A 144 -5.33 -1.33 19.58
N ASN A 145 -4.16 -1.89 19.88
CA ASN A 145 -3.83 -3.29 19.66
C ASN A 145 -4.95 -4.24 20.15
N SER A 146 -5.32 -5.18 19.29
CA SER A 146 -6.30 -6.23 19.56
C SER A 146 -5.98 -7.47 18.73
N ALA A 147 -6.50 -8.63 19.11
CA ALA A 147 -6.28 -9.87 18.35
C ALA A 147 -6.72 -9.75 16.88
N ALA A 148 -7.82 -9.05 16.62
CA ALA A 148 -8.31 -8.81 15.26
C ALA A 148 -7.33 -7.93 14.45
N LEU A 149 -6.80 -6.84 15.04
CA LEU A 149 -5.81 -5.99 14.39
C LEU A 149 -4.48 -6.69 14.19
N GLN A 150 -4.03 -7.50 15.14
CA GLN A 150 -2.83 -8.33 14.99
C GLN A 150 -2.97 -9.29 13.81
N GLN A 151 -4.13 -9.93 13.67
CA GLN A 151 -4.39 -10.83 12.55
C GLN A 151 -4.45 -10.07 11.20
N GLN A 152 -5.11 -8.91 11.18
CA GLN A 152 -5.14 -8.05 9.99
C GLN A 152 -3.73 -7.61 9.59
N TYR A 153 -2.94 -7.16 10.55
CA TYR A 153 -1.56 -6.73 10.32
C TYR A 153 -0.66 -7.89 9.86
N ARG A 154 -0.82 -9.06 10.46
CA ARG A 154 -0.13 -10.29 10.01
C ARG A 154 -0.43 -10.59 8.54
N ASN A 155 -1.71 -10.54 8.15
CA ASN A 155 -2.11 -10.78 6.76
C ASN A 155 -1.48 -9.77 5.81
N GLN A 156 -1.42 -8.48 6.22
CA GLN A 156 -0.74 -7.42 5.47
C GLN A 156 0.74 -7.75 5.27
N LEU A 157 1.48 -8.05 6.34
CA LEU A 157 2.90 -8.40 6.29
C LEU A 157 3.17 -9.63 5.41
N VAL A 158 2.31 -10.64 5.50
CA VAL A 158 2.40 -11.84 4.64
C VAL A 158 2.22 -11.45 3.17
N SER A 159 1.21 -10.64 2.86
CA SER A 159 0.94 -10.18 1.49
C SER A 159 2.10 -9.34 0.93
N GLU A 160 2.66 -8.44 1.72
CA GLU A 160 3.83 -7.63 1.35
C GLU A 160 5.05 -8.52 1.03
N LYS A 161 5.33 -9.51 1.89
CA LYS A 161 6.43 -10.47 1.67
C LYS A 161 6.21 -11.36 0.45
N GLN A 162 4.97 -11.78 0.20
CA GLN A 162 4.62 -12.51 -1.00
C GLN A 162 4.86 -11.67 -2.25
N THR A 163 4.42 -10.42 -2.24
CA THR A 163 4.61 -9.49 -3.36
C THR A 163 6.10 -9.24 -3.61
N GLU A 164 6.87 -8.93 -2.57
CA GLU A 164 8.32 -8.72 -2.67
C GLU A 164 9.04 -9.96 -3.27
N SER A 165 8.71 -11.14 -2.76
CA SER A 165 9.30 -12.39 -3.23
C SER A 165 8.93 -12.71 -4.67
N PHE A 166 7.67 -12.45 -5.05
CA PHE A 166 7.21 -12.63 -6.43
C PHE A 166 7.92 -11.67 -7.38
N GLN A 167 8.03 -10.38 -7.03
CA GLN A 167 8.74 -9.38 -7.83
C GLN A 167 10.20 -9.77 -8.07
N LYS A 168 10.89 -10.23 -7.02
CA LYS A 168 12.27 -10.77 -7.14
C LYS A 168 12.34 -11.94 -8.11
N THR A 169 11.44 -12.90 -7.98
CA THR A 169 11.38 -14.09 -8.83
C THR A 169 11.06 -13.71 -10.26
N TYR A 170 10.06 -12.86 -10.47
CA TYR A 170 9.66 -12.35 -11.78
C TYR A 170 10.81 -11.62 -12.47
N LYS A 171 11.50 -10.73 -11.74
CA LYS A 171 12.69 -10.05 -12.29
C LYS A 171 13.77 -11.06 -12.73
N THR A 172 14.07 -12.07 -11.92
CA THR A 172 15.03 -13.10 -12.26
C THR A 172 14.63 -13.90 -13.51
N TRP A 173 13.32 -14.08 -13.74
CA TRP A 173 12.83 -14.72 -14.95
C TRP A 173 12.88 -13.79 -16.15
N SER A 174 12.38 -12.56 -16.01
CA SER A 174 12.34 -11.59 -17.11
C SER A 174 13.73 -11.24 -17.62
N ASP A 175 14.74 -11.16 -16.74
CA ASP A 175 16.12 -10.87 -17.12
C ASP A 175 16.75 -11.99 -17.99
N LYS A 176 16.12 -13.17 -18.06
CA LYS A 176 16.55 -14.28 -18.92
C LYS A 176 15.93 -14.24 -20.31
N PHE A 177 14.96 -13.39 -20.55
CA PHE A 177 14.24 -13.28 -21.81
C PHE A 177 14.43 -11.89 -22.42
N ASP A 178 14.83 -11.84 -23.69
CA ASP A 178 14.88 -10.60 -24.47
C ASP A 178 13.45 -10.20 -24.89
N VAL A 179 12.78 -9.43 -24.06
CA VAL A 179 11.41 -8.97 -24.35
C VAL A 179 11.47 -7.77 -25.29
N LYS A 180 11.25 -8.00 -26.57
CA LYS A 180 11.11 -6.93 -27.58
C LYS A 180 9.67 -6.44 -27.60
N VAL A 181 9.45 -5.25 -27.04
CA VAL A 181 8.16 -4.57 -27.17
C VAL A 181 8.09 -3.89 -28.54
N SER A 182 7.04 -4.21 -29.31
CA SER A 182 6.82 -3.56 -30.61
C SER A 182 6.59 -2.05 -30.41
N LYS A 183 7.36 -1.22 -31.16
CA LYS A 183 7.18 0.23 -31.15
C LYS A 183 5.76 0.68 -31.54
N ALA A 184 5.06 -0.13 -32.32
CA ALA A 184 3.67 0.13 -32.71
C ALA A 184 2.69 0.04 -31.54
N LEU A 185 2.96 -0.79 -30.53
CA LEU A 185 2.15 -0.88 -29.30
C LEU A 185 2.39 0.30 -28.35
N LEU A 186 3.58 0.91 -28.37
CA LEU A 186 3.91 2.08 -27.54
C LEU A 186 3.41 3.40 -28.14
N ALA A 187 3.09 3.42 -29.44
CA ALA A 187 2.59 4.61 -30.14
C ALA A 187 1.05 4.70 -30.13
N ALA A 188 0.35 3.71 -29.60
CA ALA A 188 -1.11 3.62 -29.57
C ALA A 188 -1.76 4.08 -28.26
N ASN A 189 -0.96 4.69 -27.33
CA ASN A 189 -1.44 5.30 -26.07
C ASN A 189 -1.23 6.80 -26.07
#